data_ae8ef7fe449c9f488cad799ffa0c95fc
#
_entry.id   ae8ef7fe449c9f488cad799ffa0c95fc
#
_cell.length_a   1.000
_cell.length_b   1.000
_cell.length_c   1.000
_cell.angle_alpha   90.00
_cell.angle_beta   90.00
_cell.angle_gamma   90.00
#
_symmetry.space_group_name_H-M   'P 1'
#
loop_
_entity.id
_entity.type
_entity.pdbx_description
1 polymer ?
#
loop_
_entity_poly.entity_id
_entity_poly.type
_entity_poly.pdbx_seq_one_letter_code
_entity_poly.pdbx_strand_id
1 'polypeptide(L)'
;MIAWCLKALLSHWWRNPVQLFAYLAGLALATALWSGVQAINSEARASYDAAAKTLGEGQYDLLISKQGNRIPQDVYVLLRKSGWLVSPVIEARIDDVRLLGIDVVTSATALPNLANGQSAITYDTLFANEETALKVSMLANVTVDKSIAPGIAIGDIGLVQRILKRDDLTRLILLPNQPNKQPSLGMVAPNLRIQSAHAVANVTELTGSFHLNLTAFGLLSFVVGLFIVNSTIGLAFEQRR
;
A
#
# COMPACT_ATOMS: atom_id res chain seq x y z
N MET A 1 29.90 46.48 -3.04
CA MET A 1 29.66 46.34 -4.50
C MET A 1 28.50 45.38 -4.81
N ILE A 2 28.43 44.20 -4.27
CA ILE A 2 27.36 43.22 -4.54
C ILE A 2 25.94 43.73 -4.25
N ALA A 3 25.73 44.48 -3.15
CA ALA A 3 24.45 45.07 -2.78
C ALA A 3 23.94 46.10 -3.78
N TRP A 4 24.82 46.88 -4.40
CA TRP A 4 24.48 47.86 -5.41
C TRP A 4 24.13 47.24 -6.75
N CYS A 5 24.80 46.14 -7.14
CA CYS A 5 24.45 45.35 -8.32
C CYS A 5 23.09 44.66 -8.16
N LEU A 6 22.82 44.09 -6.98
CA LEU A 6 21.53 43.49 -6.67
C LEU A 6 20.39 44.53 -6.69
N LYS A 7 20.63 45.73 -6.15
CA LYS A 7 19.64 46.82 -6.15
C LYS A 7 19.38 47.32 -7.57
N ALA A 8 20.39 47.38 -8.43
CA ALA A 8 20.22 47.74 -9.84
C ALA A 8 19.44 46.70 -10.62
N LEU A 9 19.69 45.41 -10.36
CA LEU A 9 18.95 44.28 -10.96
C LEU A 9 17.49 44.23 -10.51
N LEU A 10 17.24 44.44 -9.21
CA LEU A 10 15.89 44.45 -8.64
C LEU A 10 15.09 45.71 -9.03
N SER A 11 15.73 46.88 -9.29
CA SER A 11 15.02 48.08 -9.66
C SER A 11 14.22 47.97 -10.97
N HIS A 12 14.65 47.12 -11.88
CA HIS A 12 13.92 46.86 -13.12
C HIS A 12 12.56 46.17 -12.84
N TRP A 13 12.53 45.20 -11.92
CA TRP A 13 11.34 44.45 -11.58
C TRP A 13 10.27 45.29 -10.88
N TRP A 14 10.70 46.30 -10.12
CA TRP A 14 9.78 47.27 -9.50
C TRP A 14 9.11 48.20 -10.52
N ARG A 15 9.75 48.39 -11.67
CA ARG A 15 9.19 49.21 -12.77
C ARG A 15 8.23 48.43 -13.66
N ASN A 16 8.32 47.10 -13.67
CA ASN A 16 7.47 46.23 -14.48
C ASN A 16 6.80 45.15 -13.62
N PRO A 17 5.83 45.55 -12.75
CA PRO A 17 5.24 44.63 -11.77
C PRO A 17 4.47 43.46 -12.44
N VAL A 18 3.87 43.68 -13.61
CA VAL A 18 3.12 42.66 -14.35
C VAL A 18 4.05 41.53 -14.81
N GLN A 19 5.26 41.86 -15.30
CA GLN A 19 6.25 40.86 -15.72
C GLN A 19 6.80 40.08 -14.54
N LEU A 20 7.06 40.76 -13.40
CA LEU A 20 7.48 40.11 -12.17
C LEU A 20 6.41 39.16 -11.67
N PHE A 21 5.14 39.58 -11.68
CA PHE A 21 4.03 38.74 -11.25
C PHE A 21 3.89 37.50 -12.16
N ALA A 22 3.93 37.68 -13.49
CA ALA A 22 3.87 36.56 -14.45
C ALA A 22 5.02 35.56 -14.26
N TYR A 23 6.22 36.03 -13.99
CA TYR A 23 7.38 35.22 -13.69
C TYR A 23 7.22 34.42 -12.40
N LEU A 24 6.85 35.09 -11.32
CA LEU A 24 6.60 34.46 -10.02
C LEU A 24 5.43 33.44 -10.08
N ALA A 25 4.36 33.82 -10.76
CA ALA A 25 3.21 32.94 -10.94
C ALA A 25 3.57 31.68 -11.74
N GLY A 26 4.32 31.81 -12.84
CA GLY A 26 4.78 30.68 -13.64
C GLY A 26 5.67 29.74 -12.85
N LEU A 27 6.64 30.29 -12.10
CA LEU A 27 7.52 29.49 -11.25
C LEU A 27 6.75 28.81 -10.11
N ALA A 28 5.86 29.55 -9.45
CA ALA A 28 5.03 29.01 -8.37
C ALA A 28 4.12 27.87 -8.87
N LEU A 29 3.50 28.04 -10.05
CA LEU A 29 2.64 27.04 -10.64
C LEU A 29 3.42 25.76 -11.01
N ALA A 30 4.62 25.91 -11.59
CA ALA A 30 5.49 24.79 -11.94
C ALA A 30 5.94 24.00 -10.70
N THR A 31 6.38 24.71 -9.66
CA THR A 31 6.80 24.09 -8.40
C THR A 31 5.64 23.47 -7.63
N ALA A 32 4.47 24.10 -7.63
CA ALA A 32 3.26 23.58 -6.98
C ALA A 32 2.79 22.27 -7.65
N LEU A 33 2.76 22.23 -9.00
CA LEU A 33 2.40 21.02 -9.75
C LEU A 33 3.37 19.88 -9.46
N TRP A 34 4.68 20.12 -9.52
CA TRP A 34 5.69 19.13 -9.20
C TRP A 34 5.55 18.62 -7.76
N SER A 35 5.47 19.53 -6.80
CA SER A 35 5.36 19.18 -5.38
C SER A 35 4.06 18.43 -5.08
N GLY A 36 2.93 18.85 -5.68
CA GLY A 36 1.64 18.18 -5.52
C GLY A 36 1.65 16.75 -6.05
N VAL A 37 2.21 16.53 -7.25
CA VAL A 37 2.34 15.19 -7.83
C VAL A 37 3.23 14.30 -6.96
N GLN A 38 4.36 14.83 -6.47
CA GLN A 38 5.26 14.07 -5.60
C GLN A 38 4.61 13.75 -4.24
N ALA A 39 3.88 14.67 -3.65
CA ALA A 39 3.18 14.43 -2.39
C ALA A 39 2.12 13.32 -2.53
N ILE A 40 1.27 13.38 -3.55
CA ILE A 40 0.26 12.35 -3.82
C ILE A 40 0.92 10.99 -4.08
N ASN A 41 1.99 10.98 -4.87
CA ASN A 41 2.71 9.74 -5.22
C ASN A 41 3.39 9.10 -4.00
N SER A 42 4.01 9.91 -3.12
CA SER A 42 4.64 9.42 -1.89
C SER A 42 3.62 8.87 -0.90
N GLU A 43 2.48 9.54 -0.75
CA GLU A 43 1.39 9.09 0.12
C GLU A 43 0.77 7.78 -0.38
N ALA A 44 0.50 7.69 -1.69
CA ALA A 44 0.01 6.47 -2.30
C ALA A 44 0.98 5.29 -2.07
N ARG A 45 2.29 5.49 -2.29
CA ARG A 45 3.31 4.45 -2.03
C ARG A 45 3.31 4.04 -0.56
N ALA A 46 3.34 4.99 0.36
CA ALA A 46 3.34 4.69 1.79
C ALA A 46 2.11 3.87 2.20
N SER A 47 0.95 4.21 1.66
CA SER A 47 -0.30 3.47 1.89
C SER A 47 -0.26 2.04 1.34
N TYR A 48 0.23 1.85 0.09
CA TYR A 48 0.39 0.52 -0.50
C TYR A 48 1.41 -0.34 0.25
N ASP A 49 2.57 0.23 0.60
CA ASP A 49 3.62 -0.47 1.36
C ASP A 49 3.13 -0.86 2.76
N ALA A 50 2.37 0.01 3.42
CA ALA A 50 1.77 -0.29 4.71
C ALA A 50 0.73 -1.42 4.59
N ALA A 51 -0.13 -1.38 3.55
CA ALA A 51 -1.10 -2.44 3.29
C ALA A 51 -0.40 -3.79 3.00
N ALA A 52 0.60 -3.81 2.13
CA ALA A 52 1.35 -5.02 1.78
C ALA A 52 2.05 -5.61 3.02
N LYS A 53 2.69 -4.78 3.85
CA LYS A 53 3.32 -5.21 5.10
C LYS A 53 2.30 -5.78 6.09
N THR A 54 1.16 -5.12 6.22
CA THR A 54 0.07 -5.55 7.13
C THR A 54 -0.50 -6.88 6.70
N LEU A 55 -0.62 -7.12 5.40
CA LEU A 55 -1.17 -8.35 4.83
C LEU A 55 -0.14 -9.48 4.69
N GLY A 56 1.15 -9.20 4.92
CA GLY A 56 2.24 -10.15 4.66
C GLY A 56 2.37 -10.53 3.18
N GLU A 57 1.82 -9.72 2.29
CA GLU A 57 1.85 -9.98 0.85
C GLU A 57 3.28 -9.91 0.32
N GLY A 58 3.68 -10.89 -0.47
CA GLY A 58 5.00 -10.97 -1.07
C GLY A 58 6.13 -11.49 -0.16
N GLN A 59 5.85 -11.81 1.10
CA GLN A 59 6.85 -12.39 2.02
C GLN A 59 6.89 -13.91 2.00
N TYR A 60 5.75 -14.55 1.79
CA TYR A 60 5.59 -16.00 1.84
C TYR A 60 4.81 -16.49 0.63
N ASP A 61 5.11 -17.72 0.21
CA ASP A 61 4.31 -18.41 -0.77
C ASP A 61 2.90 -18.65 -0.23
N LEU A 62 1.92 -18.62 -1.12
CA LEU A 62 0.52 -18.79 -0.78
C LEU A 62 -0.03 -20.05 -1.44
N LEU A 63 -0.89 -20.77 -0.74
CA LEU A 63 -1.74 -21.79 -1.35
C LEU A 63 -3.09 -21.15 -1.66
N ILE A 64 -3.47 -21.19 -2.92
CA ILE A 64 -4.73 -20.64 -3.42
C ILE A 64 -5.50 -21.72 -4.19
N SER A 65 -6.81 -21.59 -4.24
CA SER A 65 -7.66 -22.48 -5.02
C SER A 65 -7.43 -22.31 -6.53
N LYS A 66 -7.42 -23.42 -7.28
CA LYS A 66 -7.36 -23.41 -8.75
C LYS A 66 -8.68 -22.99 -9.40
N GLN A 67 -9.81 -23.20 -8.73
CA GLN A 67 -11.16 -23.08 -9.29
C GLN A 67 -11.98 -21.95 -8.65
N GLY A 68 -11.40 -21.11 -7.82
CA GLY A 68 -12.11 -20.02 -7.14
C GLY A 68 -11.30 -19.38 -6.04
N ASN A 69 -11.94 -18.49 -5.27
CA ASN A 69 -11.28 -17.75 -4.16
C ASN A 69 -11.56 -18.39 -2.80
N ARG A 70 -11.98 -19.65 -2.74
CA ARG A 70 -12.39 -20.28 -1.48
C ARG A 70 -11.74 -21.64 -1.31
N ILE A 71 -11.26 -21.90 -0.11
CA ILE A 71 -10.66 -23.15 0.32
C ILE A 71 -11.50 -23.66 1.48
N PRO A 72 -12.13 -24.86 1.38
CA PRO A 72 -12.85 -25.46 2.49
C PRO A 72 -11.93 -25.68 3.69
N GLN A 73 -12.46 -25.50 4.90
CA GLN A 73 -11.67 -25.62 6.13
C GLN A 73 -11.14 -27.03 6.35
N ASP A 74 -11.85 -28.07 5.87
CA ASP A 74 -11.41 -29.47 5.92
C ASP A 74 -10.11 -29.70 5.13
N VAL A 75 -9.91 -29.00 4.02
CA VAL A 75 -8.67 -29.07 3.23
C VAL A 75 -7.49 -28.50 4.05
N TYR A 76 -7.68 -27.44 4.79
CA TYR A 76 -6.67 -26.91 5.71
C TYR A 76 -6.31 -27.94 6.79
N VAL A 77 -7.34 -28.55 7.42
CA VAL A 77 -7.14 -29.58 8.45
C VAL A 77 -6.40 -30.80 7.88
N LEU A 78 -6.73 -31.21 6.65
CA LEU A 78 -6.07 -32.32 5.98
C LEU A 78 -4.58 -32.02 5.71
N LEU A 79 -4.27 -30.81 5.23
CA LEU A 79 -2.89 -30.38 5.01
C LEU A 79 -2.10 -30.38 6.33
N ARG A 80 -2.66 -29.84 7.41
CA ARG A 80 -2.00 -29.83 8.73
C ARG A 80 -1.74 -31.25 9.23
N LYS A 81 -2.71 -32.16 9.12
CA LYS A 81 -2.56 -33.56 9.49
C LYS A 81 -1.52 -34.30 8.63
N SER A 82 -1.33 -33.88 7.39
CA SER A 82 -0.33 -34.43 6.47
C SER A 82 1.07 -33.83 6.65
N GLY A 83 1.27 -32.95 7.67
CA GLY A 83 2.56 -32.38 8.01
C GLY A 83 2.90 -31.08 7.31
N TRP A 84 1.98 -30.50 6.52
CA TRP A 84 2.18 -29.18 5.91
C TRP A 84 2.10 -28.06 6.96
N LEU A 85 3.10 -27.20 6.98
CA LEU A 85 3.10 -26.01 7.82
C LEU A 85 2.42 -24.87 7.07
N VAL A 86 1.15 -24.68 7.34
CA VAL A 86 0.31 -23.66 6.70
C VAL A 86 -0.48 -22.89 7.75
N SER A 87 -0.71 -21.60 7.48
CA SER A 87 -1.52 -20.72 8.31
C SER A 87 -2.74 -20.24 7.52
N PRO A 88 -3.97 -20.40 8.05
CA PRO A 88 -5.19 -20.05 7.34
C PRO A 88 -5.45 -18.55 7.38
N VAL A 89 -5.96 -18.02 6.28
CA VAL A 89 -6.39 -16.63 6.15
C VAL A 89 -7.77 -16.59 5.51
N ILE A 90 -8.69 -15.85 6.15
CA ILE A 90 -9.97 -15.48 5.58
C ILE A 90 -9.96 -13.98 5.29
N GLU A 91 -10.42 -13.62 4.12
CA GLU A 91 -10.49 -12.23 3.70
C GLU A 91 -11.83 -11.95 3.05
N ALA A 92 -12.40 -10.80 3.40
CA ALA A 92 -13.61 -10.29 2.77
C ALA A 92 -13.57 -8.76 2.75
N ARG A 93 -14.37 -8.18 1.88
CA ARG A 93 -14.60 -6.75 1.85
C ARG A 93 -16.02 -6.47 2.36
N ILE A 94 -16.12 -5.61 3.34
CA ILE A 94 -17.38 -5.08 3.88
C ILE A 94 -17.33 -3.58 3.64
N ASP A 95 -18.21 -3.08 2.78
CA ASP A 95 -18.17 -1.70 2.28
C ASP A 95 -16.76 -1.35 1.77
N ASP A 96 -16.12 -0.34 2.35
CA ASP A 96 -14.77 0.09 2.00
C ASP A 96 -13.67 -0.53 2.85
N VAL A 97 -14.02 -1.42 3.80
CA VAL A 97 -13.06 -2.04 4.71
C VAL A 97 -12.75 -3.47 4.27
N ARG A 98 -11.47 -3.77 4.21
CA ARG A 98 -10.91 -5.10 3.99
C ARG A 98 -10.76 -5.79 5.34
N LEU A 99 -11.63 -6.75 5.64
CA LEU A 99 -11.62 -7.53 6.87
C LEU A 99 -10.74 -8.77 6.69
N LEU A 100 -9.73 -8.91 7.54
CA LEU A 100 -8.76 -9.99 7.51
C LEU A 100 -8.82 -10.83 8.79
N GLY A 101 -9.11 -12.10 8.65
CA GLY A 101 -9.05 -13.08 9.75
C GLY A 101 -7.80 -13.95 9.63
N ILE A 102 -7.00 -14.00 10.69
CA ILE A 102 -5.79 -14.80 10.77
C ILE A 102 -5.82 -15.69 12.01
N ASP A 103 -5.21 -16.86 11.90
CA ASP A 103 -4.98 -17.71 13.08
C ASP A 103 -3.71 -17.25 13.81
N VAL A 104 -3.90 -16.65 14.97
CA VAL A 104 -2.82 -16.08 15.79
C VAL A 104 -1.72 -17.10 16.12
N VAL A 105 -2.11 -18.36 16.35
CA VAL A 105 -1.19 -19.41 16.75
C VAL A 105 -0.23 -19.80 15.62
N THR A 106 -0.76 -19.98 14.42
CA THR A 106 0.04 -20.40 13.27
C THR A 106 0.64 -19.24 12.50
N SER A 107 0.06 -18.04 12.56
CA SER A 107 0.56 -16.86 11.87
C SER A 107 1.68 -16.12 12.61
N ALA A 108 1.91 -16.41 13.89
CA ALA A 108 2.94 -15.74 14.69
C ALA A 108 4.34 -15.81 14.05
N THR A 109 4.64 -16.89 13.33
CA THR A 109 5.89 -17.05 12.58
C THR A 109 5.90 -16.30 11.25
N ALA A 110 4.73 -16.17 10.61
CA ALA A 110 4.59 -15.53 9.30
C ALA A 110 4.39 -14.01 9.39
N LEU A 111 3.77 -13.55 10.46
CA LEU A 111 3.41 -12.15 10.66
C LEU A 111 3.88 -11.66 12.05
N PRO A 112 5.20 -11.63 12.30
CA PRO A 112 5.75 -11.31 13.62
C PRO A 112 5.36 -9.90 14.10
N ASN A 113 5.13 -8.97 13.19
CA ASN A 113 4.71 -7.61 13.53
C ASN A 113 3.29 -7.56 14.12
N LEU A 114 2.42 -8.51 13.76
CA LEU A 114 1.06 -8.63 14.32
C LEU A 114 1.05 -9.45 15.61
N ALA A 115 1.96 -10.43 15.73
CA ALA A 115 2.07 -11.27 16.91
C ALA A 115 2.82 -10.60 18.07
N ASN A 116 3.82 -9.76 17.77
CA ASN A 116 4.67 -9.06 18.74
C ASN A 116 4.28 -7.60 18.96
N GLY A 117 3.23 -7.13 18.30
CA GLY A 117 2.68 -5.79 18.51
C GLY A 117 2.19 -5.61 19.96
N GLN A 118 2.10 -4.36 20.42
CA GLN A 118 1.61 -4.01 21.78
C GLN A 118 0.19 -4.51 22.06
N SER A 119 -0.50 -5.02 21.05
CA SER A 119 -1.86 -5.54 21.14
C SER A 119 -1.84 -7.01 20.72
N ALA A 120 -1.76 -7.91 21.69
CA ALA A 120 -2.00 -9.33 21.45
C ALA A 120 -3.39 -9.50 20.83
N ILE A 121 -3.48 -10.12 19.63
CA ILE A 121 -4.76 -10.37 18.98
C ILE A 121 -5.64 -11.20 19.92
N THR A 122 -6.74 -10.62 20.36
CA THR A 122 -7.72 -11.26 21.26
C THR A 122 -8.85 -11.83 20.41
N TYR A 123 -9.43 -12.95 20.84
CA TYR A 123 -10.44 -13.70 20.09
C TYR A 123 -11.73 -12.94 19.75
N ASP A 124 -12.03 -11.81 20.39
CA ASP A 124 -13.25 -11.03 20.20
C ASP A 124 -12.98 -9.56 19.82
N THR A 125 -11.77 -9.24 19.39
CA THR A 125 -11.38 -7.86 19.09
C THR A 125 -10.83 -7.74 17.68
N LEU A 126 -11.28 -6.73 16.94
CA LEU A 126 -10.71 -6.29 15.68
C LEU A 126 -9.65 -5.22 15.95
N PHE A 127 -8.60 -5.22 15.17
CA PHE A 127 -7.55 -4.22 15.18
C PHE A 127 -7.63 -3.42 13.89
N ALA A 128 -7.63 -2.12 13.99
CA ALA A 128 -7.70 -1.23 12.83
C ALA A 128 -7.08 0.13 13.16
N ASN A 129 -6.74 0.93 12.14
CA ASN A 129 -6.39 2.31 12.39
C ASN A 129 -7.61 3.14 12.84
N GLU A 130 -7.40 4.36 13.31
CA GLU A 130 -8.42 5.21 13.91
C GLU A 130 -9.63 5.45 12.97
N GLU A 131 -9.37 5.72 11.70
CA GLU A 131 -10.43 5.95 10.70
C GLU A 131 -11.25 4.67 10.44
N THR A 132 -10.57 3.54 10.26
CA THR A 132 -11.21 2.26 9.98
C THR A 132 -11.94 1.71 11.19
N ALA A 133 -11.42 1.95 12.40
CA ALA A 133 -12.03 1.54 13.65
C ALA A 133 -13.46 2.08 13.79
N LEU A 134 -13.71 3.32 13.40
CA LEU A 134 -15.05 3.91 13.41
C LEU A 134 -16.01 3.14 12.48
N LYS A 135 -15.53 2.70 11.31
CA LYS A 135 -16.36 1.98 10.33
C LYS A 135 -16.71 0.55 10.76
N VAL A 136 -15.83 -0.10 11.51
CA VAL A 136 -16.03 -1.51 11.93
C VAL A 136 -16.51 -1.68 13.37
N SER A 137 -16.65 -0.59 14.13
CA SER A 137 -17.09 -0.60 15.53
C SER A 137 -18.46 -1.27 15.77
N MET A 138 -19.31 -1.32 14.75
CA MET A 138 -20.61 -2.00 14.81
C MET A 138 -20.51 -3.53 14.65
N LEU A 139 -19.37 -4.06 14.19
CA LEU A 139 -19.17 -5.48 13.89
C LEU A 139 -18.62 -6.25 15.10
N ALA A 140 -17.72 -5.63 15.86
CA ALA A 140 -17.08 -6.21 17.04
C ALA A 140 -16.41 -5.12 17.88
N ASN A 141 -15.83 -5.49 19.01
CA ASN A 141 -14.94 -4.62 19.76
C ASN A 141 -13.72 -4.26 18.89
N VAL A 142 -13.28 -3.01 18.93
CA VAL A 142 -12.17 -2.54 18.12
C VAL A 142 -11.08 -1.92 18.98
N THR A 143 -9.86 -2.35 18.77
CA THR A 143 -8.65 -1.71 19.31
C THR A 143 -7.95 -0.93 18.22
N VAL A 144 -7.65 0.34 18.50
CA VAL A 144 -6.95 1.19 17.53
C VAL A 144 -5.46 0.87 17.54
N ASP A 145 -4.94 0.50 16.36
CA ASP A 145 -3.53 0.29 16.12
C ASP A 145 -3.08 1.09 14.89
N LYS A 146 -2.21 2.09 15.12
CA LYS A 146 -1.71 2.98 14.05
C LYS A 146 -0.77 2.30 13.05
N SER A 147 -0.28 1.10 13.36
CA SER A 147 0.57 0.32 12.45
C SER A 147 -0.24 -0.34 11.32
N ILE A 148 -1.55 -0.44 11.47
CA ILE A 148 -2.45 -1.01 10.48
C ILE A 148 -2.82 0.05 9.45
N ALA A 149 -2.72 -0.32 8.18
CA ALA A 149 -3.05 0.57 7.09
C ALA A 149 -4.54 0.96 7.07
N PRO A 150 -4.88 2.18 6.63
CA PRO A 150 -6.27 2.60 6.45
C PRO A 150 -7.05 1.64 5.55
N GLY A 151 -8.33 1.43 5.88
CA GLY A 151 -9.20 0.53 5.13
C GLY A 151 -8.98 -0.96 5.41
N ILE A 152 -8.13 -1.33 6.39
CA ILE A 152 -7.88 -2.71 6.80
C ILE A 152 -8.28 -2.90 8.25
N ALA A 153 -8.99 -3.98 8.54
CA ALA A 153 -9.27 -4.45 9.90
C ALA A 153 -8.83 -5.92 10.03
N ILE A 154 -8.13 -6.23 11.10
CA ILE A 154 -7.56 -7.56 11.36
C ILE A 154 -8.14 -8.12 12.65
N GLY A 155 -8.48 -9.39 12.65
CA GLY A 155 -8.93 -10.09 13.84
C GLY A 155 -8.58 -11.56 13.83
N ASP A 156 -8.93 -12.24 14.91
CA ASP A 156 -8.85 -13.70 14.97
C ASP A 156 -9.75 -14.31 13.90
N ILE A 157 -9.29 -15.42 13.30
CA ILE A 157 -10.00 -16.07 12.20
C ILE A 157 -11.41 -16.50 12.62
N GLY A 158 -11.59 -16.99 13.86
CA GLY A 158 -12.90 -17.40 14.37
C GLY A 158 -13.86 -16.23 14.56
N LEU A 159 -13.37 -15.04 14.94
CA LEU A 159 -14.17 -13.82 15.00
C LEU A 159 -14.63 -13.42 13.59
N VAL A 160 -13.72 -13.40 12.64
CA VAL A 160 -14.03 -12.98 11.27
C VAL A 160 -14.97 -13.97 10.58
N GLN A 161 -14.82 -15.29 10.82
CA GLN A 161 -15.77 -16.31 10.36
C GLN A 161 -17.18 -16.08 10.91
N ARG A 162 -17.30 -15.73 12.19
CA ARG A 162 -18.60 -15.37 12.81
C ARG A 162 -19.23 -14.14 12.18
N ILE A 163 -18.44 -13.08 11.96
CA ILE A 163 -18.91 -11.84 11.31
C ILE A 163 -19.38 -12.11 9.88
N LEU A 164 -18.61 -12.89 9.13
CA LEU A 164 -18.90 -13.20 7.73
C LEU A 164 -19.94 -14.33 7.56
N LYS A 165 -20.28 -15.04 8.64
CA LYS A 165 -21.17 -16.23 8.65
C LYS A 165 -20.74 -17.29 7.64
N ARG A 166 -19.42 -17.57 7.58
CA ARG A 166 -18.83 -18.56 6.65
C ARG A 166 -17.58 -19.19 7.25
N ASP A 167 -17.34 -20.47 6.90
CA ASP A 167 -16.25 -21.30 7.44
C ASP A 167 -15.11 -21.53 6.42
N ASP A 168 -15.27 -21.05 5.18
CA ASP A 168 -14.28 -21.21 4.14
C ASP A 168 -13.12 -20.20 4.32
N LEU A 169 -11.98 -20.56 3.77
CA LEU A 169 -10.75 -19.75 3.80
C LEU A 169 -10.50 -19.13 2.42
N THR A 170 -9.83 -18.00 2.40
CA THR A 170 -9.48 -17.33 1.14
C THR A 170 -8.16 -17.85 0.59
N ARG A 171 -7.17 -18.02 1.47
CA ARG A 171 -5.83 -18.53 1.13
C ARG A 171 -5.18 -19.16 2.36
N LEU A 172 -4.10 -19.91 2.11
CA LEU A 172 -3.22 -20.38 3.20
C LEU A 172 -1.82 -19.83 2.96
N ILE A 173 -1.21 -19.29 4.00
CA ILE A 173 0.19 -18.89 3.98
C ILE A 173 1.04 -20.14 4.16
N LEU A 174 1.98 -20.37 3.25
CA LEU A 174 2.95 -21.44 3.35
C LEU A 174 4.11 -20.98 4.23
N LEU A 175 4.22 -21.55 5.43
CA LEU A 175 5.28 -21.17 6.37
C LEU A 175 6.66 -21.62 5.86
N PRO A 176 7.73 -20.89 6.18
CA PRO A 176 9.08 -21.31 5.85
C PRO A 176 9.46 -22.62 6.58
N ASN A 177 10.50 -23.29 6.11
CA ASN A 177 11.05 -24.51 6.74
C ASN A 177 10.06 -25.68 6.76
N GLN A 178 9.45 -25.97 5.62
CA GLN A 178 8.58 -27.12 5.46
C GLN A 178 9.33 -28.44 5.76
N PRO A 179 8.69 -29.43 6.42
CA PRO A 179 9.32 -30.72 6.67
C PRO A 179 9.62 -31.49 5.37
N ASN A 180 10.78 -32.12 5.29
CA ASN A 180 11.23 -32.85 4.09
C ASN A 180 10.43 -34.14 3.77
N LYS A 181 9.62 -34.65 4.72
CA LYS A 181 8.91 -35.95 4.60
C LYS A 181 7.40 -35.78 4.37
N GLN A 182 6.94 -34.61 3.98
CA GLN A 182 5.53 -34.39 3.70
C GLN A 182 5.13 -34.96 2.31
N PRO A 183 3.91 -35.47 2.13
CA PRO A 183 3.40 -35.89 0.82
C PRO A 183 3.26 -34.69 -0.10
N SER A 184 3.36 -34.88 -1.41
CA SER A 184 3.23 -33.80 -2.38
C SER A 184 1.85 -33.14 -2.29
N LEU A 185 1.82 -31.81 -2.54
CA LEU A 185 0.58 -31.03 -2.51
C LEU A 185 -0.50 -31.64 -3.42
N GLY A 186 -0.11 -32.15 -4.59
CA GLY A 186 -1.05 -32.74 -5.55
C GLY A 186 -1.76 -33.98 -5.03
N MET A 187 -1.14 -34.73 -4.08
CA MET A 187 -1.77 -35.90 -3.46
C MET A 187 -2.74 -35.49 -2.34
N VAL A 188 -2.39 -34.45 -1.56
CA VAL A 188 -3.18 -34.05 -0.38
C VAL A 188 -4.29 -33.08 -0.77
N ALA A 189 -3.99 -32.11 -1.62
CA ALA A 189 -4.90 -31.05 -2.02
C ALA A 189 -4.75 -30.69 -3.51
N PRO A 190 -5.24 -31.57 -4.43
CA PRO A 190 -5.05 -31.38 -5.88
C PRO A 190 -5.69 -30.10 -6.43
N ASN A 191 -6.68 -29.57 -5.73
CA ASN A 191 -7.40 -28.34 -6.10
C ASN A 191 -6.67 -27.07 -5.69
N LEU A 192 -5.54 -27.16 -4.99
CA LEU A 192 -4.72 -26.03 -4.62
C LEU A 192 -3.51 -25.88 -5.55
N ARG A 193 -3.02 -24.67 -5.65
CA ARG A 193 -1.74 -24.34 -6.30
C ARG A 193 -0.91 -23.44 -5.39
N ILE A 194 0.40 -23.54 -5.53
CA ILE A 194 1.34 -22.61 -4.89
C ILE A 194 1.43 -21.36 -5.76
N GLN A 195 1.19 -20.23 -5.16
CA GLN A 195 1.49 -18.92 -5.73
C GLN A 195 2.74 -18.40 -5.03
N SER A 196 3.82 -18.27 -5.78
CA SER A 196 5.08 -17.77 -5.23
C SER A 196 4.96 -16.32 -4.75
N ALA A 197 5.63 -15.99 -3.65
CA ALA A 197 5.78 -14.64 -3.14
C ALA A 197 6.27 -13.66 -4.22
N HIS A 198 7.21 -14.10 -5.07
CA HIS A 198 7.72 -13.31 -6.19
C HIS A 198 6.67 -13.03 -7.27
N ALA A 199 5.68 -13.90 -7.46
CA ALA A 199 4.60 -13.65 -8.43
C ALA A 199 3.64 -12.54 -7.97
N VAL A 200 3.50 -12.35 -6.65
CA VAL A 200 2.74 -11.24 -6.06
C VAL A 200 3.54 -9.92 -6.17
N ALA A 201 4.86 -9.99 -6.02
CA ALA A 201 5.75 -8.84 -6.22
C ALA A 201 5.70 -8.27 -7.64
N ASN A 202 5.45 -9.10 -8.67
CA ASN A 202 5.28 -8.64 -10.05
C ASN A 202 4.03 -7.75 -10.25
N VAL A 203 2.99 -7.91 -9.44
CA VAL A 203 1.84 -6.98 -9.45
C VAL A 203 2.24 -5.61 -8.90
N THR A 204 3.13 -5.59 -7.91
CA THR A 204 3.74 -4.36 -7.38
C THR A 204 4.63 -3.68 -8.43
N GLU A 205 5.27 -4.45 -9.31
CA GLU A 205 6.07 -3.92 -10.43
C GLU A 205 5.21 -3.23 -11.50
N LEU A 206 4.00 -3.72 -11.77
CA LEU A 206 3.01 -3.02 -12.60
C LEU A 206 2.58 -1.68 -11.99
N THR A 207 2.43 -1.63 -10.67
CA THR A 207 2.18 -0.39 -9.93
C THR A 207 3.39 0.54 -10.01
N GLY A 208 4.61 0.00 -10.03
CA GLY A 208 5.86 0.73 -10.27
C GLY A 208 5.88 1.46 -11.62
N SER A 209 5.41 0.82 -12.68
CA SER A 209 5.28 1.44 -14.01
C SER A 209 4.29 2.61 -14.03
N PHE A 210 3.19 2.51 -13.28
CA PHE A 210 2.23 3.61 -13.12
C PHE A 210 2.87 4.81 -12.39
N HIS A 211 3.64 4.56 -11.33
CA HIS A 211 4.38 5.60 -10.60
C HIS A 211 5.48 6.25 -11.47
N LEU A 212 6.10 5.48 -12.34
CA LEU A 212 7.11 5.98 -13.28
C LEU A 212 6.47 6.94 -14.27
N ASN A 213 5.27 6.62 -14.79
CA ASN A 213 4.49 7.50 -15.65
C ASN A 213 4.07 8.80 -14.93
N LEU A 214 3.59 8.71 -13.69
CA LEU A 214 3.26 9.90 -12.89
C LEU A 214 4.48 10.80 -12.65
N THR A 215 5.63 10.20 -12.39
CA THR A 215 6.90 10.93 -12.24
C THR A 215 7.30 11.60 -13.55
N ALA A 216 7.14 10.93 -14.69
CA ALA A 216 7.40 11.48 -16.01
C ALA A 216 6.49 12.67 -16.33
N PHE A 217 5.20 12.59 -16.01
CA PHE A 217 4.26 13.73 -16.14
C PHE A 217 4.64 14.91 -15.24
N GLY A 218 5.09 14.65 -14.01
CA GLY A 218 5.61 15.67 -13.11
C GLY A 218 6.84 16.37 -13.68
N LEU A 219 7.79 15.59 -14.22
CA LEU A 219 8.99 16.11 -14.85
C LEU A 219 8.66 16.93 -16.10
N LEU A 220 7.71 16.47 -16.93
CA LEU A 220 7.23 17.21 -18.09
C LEU A 220 6.64 18.56 -17.67
N SER A 221 5.80 18.58 -16.62
CA SER A 221 5.24 19.82 -16.10
C SER A 221 6.31 20.78 -15.59
N PHE A 222 7.36 20.27 -14.96
CA PHE A 222 8.51 21.07 -14.55
C PHE A 222 9.26 21.68 -15.75
N VAL A 223 9.51 20.89 -16.80
CA VAL A 223 10.16 21.36 -18.04
C VAL A 223 9.34 22.45 -18.72
N VAL A 224 8.01 22.28 -18.79
CA VAL A 224 7.10 23.29 -19.33
C VAL A 224 7.18 24.59 -18.51
N GLY A 225 7.20 24.48 -17.18
CA GLY A 225 7.37 25.63 -16.30
C GLY A 225 8.70 26.36 -16.54
N LEU A 226 9.78 25.60 -16.70
CA LEU A 226 11.11 26.14 -17.02
C LEU A 226 11.14 26.85 -18.37
N PHE A 227 10.42 26.30 -19.36
CA PHE A 227 10.26 26.91 -20.68
C PHE A 227 9.49 28.22 -20.60
N ILE A 228 8.41 28.29 -19.82
CA ILE A 228 7.65 29.54 -19.60
C ILE A 228 8.55 30.60 -18.96
N VAL A 229 9.34 30.24 -17.97
CA VAL A 229 10.29 31.13 -17.31
C VAL A 229 11.33 31.64 -18.32
N ASN A 230 11.93 30.76 -19.10
CA ASN A 230 12.93 31.11 -20.13
C ASN A 230 12.34 32.06 -21.20
N SER A 231 11.12 31.77 -21.68
CA SER A 231 10.42 32.60 -22.67
C SER A 231 10.11 33.99 -22.12
N THR A 232 9.71 34.07 -20.85
CA THR A 232 9.43 35.37 -20.19
C THR A 232 10.69 36.21 -20.03
N ILE A 233 11.83 35.58 -19.71
CA ILE A 233 13.13 36.24 -19.64
C ILE A 233 13.56 36.73 -21.02
N GLY A 234 13.42 35.88 -22.06
CA GLY A 234 13.75 36.24 -23.44
C GLY A 234 12.98 37.46 -23.93
N LEU A 235 11.66 37.48 -23.69
CA LEU A 235 10.80 38.61 -24.05
C LEU A 235 11.21 39.90 -23.34
N ALA A 236 11.57 39.79 -22.05
CA ALA A 236 12.04 40.95 -21.27
C ALA A 236 13.38 41.51 -21.79
N PHE A 237 14.22 40.65 -22.36
CA PHE A 237 15.48 41.05 -23.01
C PHE A 237 15.26 41.76 -24.37
N GLU A 238 14.33 41.23 -25.20
CA GLU A 238 14.01 41.86 -26.49
C GLU A 238 13.36 43.25 -26.35
N GLN A 239 12.54 43.44 -25.36
CA GLN A 239 11.93 44.75 -25.05
C GLN A 239 12.93 45.78 -24.52
N ARG A 240 14.16 45.37 -24.21
CA ARG A 240 15.23 46.26 -23.75
C ARG A 240 16.15 46.73 -24.90
N ARG A 241 16.00 46.19 -26.07
CA ARG A 241 16.78 46.57 -27.26
C ARG A 241 16.08 47.66 -28.05
#